data_eae6695fb14046ab4c382a16efcbbabf
#
_entry.id   eae6695fb14046ab4c382a16efcbbabf
#
_cell.length_a   1.000
_cell.length_b   1.000
_cell.length_c   1.000
_cell.angle_alpha   90.00
_cell.angle_beta   90.00
_cell.angle_gamma   90.00
#
_symmetry.space_group_name_H-M   'P 1'
#
loop_
_entity.id
_entity.type
_entity.pdbx_description
1 polymer ?
#
loop_
_entity_poly.entity_id
_entity_poly.type
_entity_poly.pdbx_seq_one_letter_code
_entity_poly.pdbx_strand_id
1 'polypeptide(L)'
;YNGASPYGYFFDHQLVHQAYGYEYQLPNITAYNETCASLGGVFWAYRMFQLEPKAEYFDILERMMLNTNLAALSLDGKRFFYENMLRRAKELDYKLIWPLTRSEYILSYCCPPNLARTIAQSSEYAYLTSDNSVWTGMYGASEAQVKLENGGEFTLVQSTDYPFDGTIRVTAKDVKINAPVHL
;
A
#
# COMPACT_ATOMS: atom_id res chain seq x y z
N TYR A 1 -3.11 -10.31 -7.33
CA TYR A 1 -3.35 -10.19 -7.23
C TYR A 1 -2.45 -9.50 -6.40
N ASN A 2 -2.97 -8.46 -5.95
CA ASN A 2 -2.44 -7.94 -4.75
C ASN A 2 -1.08 -7.30 -4.84
N GLY A 3 -0.77 -6.66 -5.91
CA GLY A 3 0.47 -5.92 -6.07
C GLY A 3 1.73 -6.73 -5.82
N ALA A 4 1.52 -8.02 -5.69
CA ALA A 4 2.60 -8.90 -5.46
C ALA A 4 2.81 -9.67 -6.72
N SER A 5 3.90 -9.90 -7.16
CA SER A 5 4.16 -11.01 -7.93
C SER A 5 4.42 -10.89 -9.34
N PRO A 6 5.54 -10.50 -9.62
CA PRO A 6 6.19 -11.21 -10.70
C PRO A 6 6.78 -12.49 -10.16
N TYR A 7 6.55 -13.54 -10.88
CA TYR A 7 7.24 -14.80 -10.68
C TYR A 7 8.48 -14.81 -11.53
N GLY A 8 9.56 -15.31 -10.97
CA GLY A 8 10.63 -15.74 -11.82
C GLY A 8 10.19 -16.98 -12.59
N TYR A 9 10.20 -16.89 -13.90
CA TYR A 9 10.10 -18.05 -14.79
C TYR A 9 11.49 -18.43 -15.27
N PHE A 10 11.75 -19.72 -15.30
CA PHE A 10 12.89 -20.22 -16.02
C PHE A 10 12.52 -20.38 -17.49
N PHE A 11 13.01 -19.48 -18.32
CA PHE A 11 13.02 -19.64 -19.75
C PHE A 11 14.44 -19.97 -20.16
N ASP A 12 14.62 -21.14 -20.73
CA ASP A 12 15.91 -21.58 -21.25
C ASP A 12 17.06 -21.42 -20.22
N HIS A 13 16.82 -21.87 -18.99
CA HIS A 13 17.70 -21.75 -17.84
C HIS A 13 17.98 -20.30 -17.35
N GLN A 14 17.26 -19.33 -17.85
CA GLN A 14 17.33 -17.95 -17.38
C GLN A 14 16.10 -17.59 -16.54
N LEU A 15 16.32 -16.91 -15.43
CA LEU A 15 15.25 -16.39 -14.60
C LEU A 15 14.66 -15.16 -15.30
N VAL A 16 13.38 -15.23 -15.69
CA VAL A 16 12.64 -14.08 -16.20
C VAL A 16 12.03 -13.34 -15.03
N HIS A 17 12.48 -12.11 -14.81
CA HIS A 17 12.00 -11.23 -13.75
C HIS A 17 10.82 -10.40 -14.22
N GLN A 18 10.11 -9.79 -13.27
CA GLN A 18 9.08 -8.78 -13.51
C GLN A 18 7.94 -9.27 -14.42
N ALA A 19 7.45 -10.47 -14.19
CA ALA A 19 6.32 -11.04 -14.89
C ALA A 19 5.19 -11.38 -13.93
N TYR A 20 3.93 -11.28 -14.38
CA TYR A 20 2.78 -11.81 -13.67
C TYR A 20 2.58 -13.27 -14.06
N GLY A 21 2.33 -14.11 -13.07
CA GLY A 21 2.06 -15.53 -13.27
C GLY A 21 0.60 -15.84 -13.51
N TYR A 22 0.27 -17.11 -13.38
CA TYR A 22 -1.10 -17.57 -13.43
C TYR A 22 -1.88 -17.13 -12.19
N GLU A 23 -3.18 -17.11 -12.31
CA GLU A 23 -4.08 -16.87 -11.18
C GLU A 23 -3.79 -17.88 -10.05
N TYR A 24 -3.73 -17.39 -8.80
CA TYR A 24 -3.36 -18.15 -7.60
C TYR A 24 -1.96 -18.78 -7.59
N GLN A 25 -1.11 -18.46 -8.53
CA GLN A 25 0.27 -18.92 -8.51
C GLN A 25 1.09 -18.10 -7.50
N LEU A 26 1.30 -18.63 -6.30
CA LEU A 26 2.07 -18.00 -5.22
C LEU A 26 3.12 -18.99 -4.66
N PRO A 27 4.17 -19.31 -5.42
CA PRO A 27 5.21 -20.21 -4.95
C PRO A 27 5.99 -19.56 -3.81
N ASN A 28 6.06 -20.23 -2.65
CA ASN A 28 6.61 -19.64 -1.44
C ASN A 28 8.08 -19.20 -1.55
N ILE A 29 8.87 -19.92 -2.33
CA ILE A 29 10.31 -19.72 -2.44
C ILE A 29 10.68 -18.86 -3.66
N THR A 30 9.96 -19.04 -4.76
CA THR A 30 10.30 -18.45 -6.06
C THR A 30 9.47 -17.22 -6.40
N ALA A 31 8.55 -16.82 -5.52
CA ALA A 31 7.79 -15.58 -5.72
C ALA A 31 8.74 -14.38 -5.67
N TYR A 32 8.72 -13.58 -6.73
CA TYR A 32 9.56 -12.39 -6.85
C TYR A 32 9.07 -11.28 -5.92
N ASN A 33 7.77 -11.05 -5.86
CA ASN A 33 7.10 -10.08 -4.99
C ASN A 33 7.87 -8.75 -4.88
N GLU A 34 8.11 -8.13 -6.02
CA GLU A 34 8.84 -6.87 -6.08
C GLU A 34 8.11 -5.77 -5.31
N THR A 35 8.85 -5.02 -4.51
CA THR A 35 8.30 -3.88 -3.75
C THR A 35 7.59 -2.89 -4.68
N CYS A 36 8.17 -2.55 -5.84
CA CYS A 36 7.50 -1.66 -6.80
C CYS A 36 6.21 -2.22 -7.38
N ALA A 37 6.10 -3.54 -7.55
CA ALA A 37 4.86 -4.16 -8.03
C ALA A 37 3.72 -3.97 -7.01
N SER A 38 4.02 -4.12 -5.72
CA SER A 38 3.07 -3.83 -4.64
C SER A 38 2.68 -2.35 -4.60
N LEU A 39 3.66 -1.45 -4.72
CA LEU A 39 3.41 0.01 -4.76
C LEU A 39 2.57 0.40 -5.99
N GLY A 40 2.84 -0.20 -7.14
CA GLY A 40 2.01 -0.05 -8.34
C GLY A 40 0.55 -0.46 -8.11
N GLY A 41 0.34 -1.53 -7.34
CA GLY A 41 -0.99 -1.96 -6.92
C GLY A 41 -1.69 -0.94 -6.02
N VAL A 42 -0.97 -0.31 -5.08
CA VAL A 42 -1.49 0.78 -4.25
C VAL A 42 -1.97 1.95 -5.12
N PHE A 43 -1.12 2.41 -6.05
CA PHE A 43 -1.47 3.52 -6.94
C PHE A 43 -2.66 3.18 -7.84
N TRP A 44 -2.71 1.95 -8.34
CA TRP A 44 -3.82 1.48 -9.16
C TRP A 44 -5.13 1.44 -8.35
N ALA A 45 -5.14 0.82 -7.19
CA ALA A 45 -6.32 0.71 -6.34
C ALA A 45 -6.86 2.10 -5.95
N TYR A 46 -5.98 3.03 -5.61
CA TYR A 46 -6.35 4.42 -5.34
C TYR A 46 -7.03 5.10 -6.55
N ARG A 47 -6.49 4.93 -7.77
CA ARG A 47 -7.08 5.48 -8.98
C ARG A 47 -8.41 4.83 -9.34
N MET A 48 -8.53 3.51 -9.14
CA MET A 48 -9.79 2.81 -9.37
C MET A 48 -10.88 3.31 -8.43
N PHE A 49 -10.55 3.56 -7.16
CA PHE A 49 -11.51 4.14 -6.21
C PHE A 49 -11.99 5.53 -6.65
N GLN A 50 -11.11 6.37 -7.19
CA GLN A 50 -11.48 7.69 -7.70
C GLN A 50 -12.45 7.63 -8.89
N LEU A 51 -12.41 6.57 -9.67
CA LEU A 51 -13.32 6.33 -10.80
C LEU A 51 -14.64 5.71 -10.36
N GLU A 52 -14.58 4.76 -9.45
CA GLU A 52 -15.71 4.02 -8.91
C GLU A 52 -15.49 3.73 -7.43
N PRO A 53 -16.13 4.46 -6.50
CA PRO A 53 -15.88 4.31 -5.07
C PRO A 53 -16.42 2.98 -4.53
N LYS A 54 -15.59 1.95 -4.56
CA LYS A 54 -15.85 0.64 -3.99
C LYS A 54 -14.86 0.35 -2.86
N ALA A 55 -15.35 -0.11 -1.71
CA ALA A 55 -14.53 -0.42 -0.54
C ALA A 55 -13.40 -1.42 -0.85
N GLU A 56 -13.66 -2.38 -1.75
CA GLU A 56 -12.68 -3.40 -2.14
C GLU A 56 -11.34 -2.85 -2.63
N TYR A 57 -11.33 -1.66 -3.24
CA TYR A 57 -10.09 -1.01 -3.68
C TYR A 57 -9.25 -0.54 -2.51
N PHE A 58 -9.88 0.00 -1.46
CA PHE A 58 -9.18 0.37 -0.25
C PHE A 58 -8.79 -0.84 0.60
N ASP A 59 -9.57 -1.91 0.63
CA ASP A 59 -9.19 -3.16 1.28
C ASP A 59 -7.89 -3.74 0.69
N ILE A 60 -7.77 -3.69 -0.65
CA ILE A 60 -6.57 -4.12 -1.36
C ILE A 60 -5.40 -3.17 -1.08
N LEU A 61 -5.64 -1.85 -1.15
CA LEU A 61 -4.64 -0.82 -0.90
C LEU A 61 -4.07 -0.94 0.51
N GLU A 62 -4.92 -1.00 1.52
CA GLU A 62 -4.52 -1.12 2.92
C GLU A 62 -3.71 -2.40 3.16
N ARG A 63 -4.17 -3.53 2.62
CA ARG A 63 -3.45 -4.81 2.73
C ARG A 63 -2.05 -4.73 2.14
N MET A 64 -1.88 -4.07 1.00
CA MET A 64 -0.57 -3.86 0.40
C MET A 64 0.29 -2.90 1.23
N MET A 65 -0.28 -1.81 1.72
CA MET A 65 0.43 -0.84 2.54
C MET A 65 0.92 -1.46 3.86
N LEU A 66 0.05 -2.11 4.60
CA LEU A 66 0.37 -2.66 5.92
C LEU A 66 1.22 -3.95 5.88
N ASN A 67 1.29 -4.63 4.75
CA ASN A 67 2.06 -5.86 4.61
C ASN A 67 3.28 -5.68 3.73
N THR A 68 3.16 -5.85 2.41
CA THR A 68 4.32 -5.89 1.52
C THR A 68 5.17 -4.63 1.57
N ASN A 69 4.53 -3.46 1.62
CA ASN A 69 5.24 -2.18 1.58
C ASN A 69 5.97 -1.90 2.90
N LEU A 70 5.31 -2.07 4.04
CA LEU A 70 5.96 -1.91 5.33
C LEU A 70 6.98 -3.04 5.60
N ALA A 71 6.70 -4.26 5.13
CA ALA A 71 7.65 -5.35 5.24
C ALA A 71 8.93 -5.11 4.42
N ALA A 72 8.84 -4.33 3.34
CA ALA A 72 10.02 -3.96 2.55
C ALA A 72 11.00 -3.04 3.29
N LEU A 73 10.56 -2.36 4.34
CA LEU A 73 11.37 -1.44 5.13
C LEU A 73 11.80 -2.09 6.46
N SER A 74 13.04 -1.85 6.88
CA SER A 74 13.48 -2.23 8.22
C SER A 74 12.85 -1.32 9.29
N LEU A 75 12.76 -1.80 10.53
CA LEU A 75 12.16 -1.06 11.65
C LEU A 75 12.88 0.27 11.94
N ASP A 76 14.18 0.36 11.64
CA ASP A 76 14.96 1.59 11.78
C ASP A 76 14.85 2.52 10.54
N GLY A 77 14.07 2.13 9.52
CA GLY A 77 13.84 2.90 8.31
C GLY A 77 15.03 3.01 7.35
N LYS A 78 16.11 2.25 7.56
CA LYS A 78 17.39 2.44 6.85
C LYS A 78 17.69 1.39 5.80
N ARG A 79 16.98 0.25 5.82
CA ARG A 79 17.24 -0.89 4.95
C ARG A 79 15.99 -1.30 4.21
N PHE A 80 16.16 -1.77 3.01
CA PHE A 80 15.09 -2.07 2.06
C PHE A 80 15.21 -3.47 1.48
N PHE A 81 14.06 -4.07 1.16
CA PHE A 81 13.95 -5.19 0.24
C PHE A 81 13.61 -4.70 -1.17
N TYR A 82 14.20 -5.36 -2.16
CA TYR A 82 13.71 -5.32 -3.53
C TYR A 82 12.66 -6.43 -3.74
N GLU A 83 13.06 -7.67 -3.48
CA GLU A 83 12.21 -8.87 -3.52
C GLU A 83 11.73 -9.24 -2.13
N ASN A 84 10.42 -9.50 -1.99
CA ASN A 84 9.80 -9.90 -0.73
C ASN A 84 9.34 -11.36 -0.83
N MET A 85 10.24 -12.30 -0.69
CA MET A 85 9.91 -13.72 -0.74
C MET A 85 8.92 -14.11 0.37
N LEU A 86 7.98 -15.00 0.05
CA LEU A 86 7.05 -15.56 1.02
C LEU A 86 7.71 -16.47 2.04
N ARG A 87 8.77 -17.17 1.64
CA ARG A 87 9.58 -18.01 2.50
C ARG A 87 11.05 -17.94 2.12
N ARG A 88 11.89 -17.68 3.08
CA ARG A 88 13.35 -17.75 2.90
C ARG A 88 13.82 -19.20 2.92
N ALA A 89 14.52 -19.64 1.89
CA ALA A 89 15.22 -20.91 1.82
C ALA A 89 16.73 -20.69 1.96
N LYS A 90 17.44 -21.67 2.56
CA LYS A 90 18.89 -21.61 2.68
C LYS A 90 19.59 -21.90 1.35
N GLU A 91 19.02 -22.81 0.59
CA GLU A 91 19.53 -23.24 -0.71
C GLU A 91 18.44 -23.00 -1.74
N LEU A 92 18.83 -22.44 -2.86
CA LEU A 92 17.98 -22.19 -4.02
C LEU A 92 18.68 -22.79 -5.23
N ASP A 93 17.91 -23.45 -6.08
CA ASP A 93 18.41 -24.04 -7.33
C ASP A 93 18.82 -22.98 -8.38
N TYR A 94 18.67 -21.72 -8.04
CA TYR A 94 18.97 -20.58 -8.89
C TYR A 94 19.50 -19.41 -8.06
N LYS A 95 20.22 -18.51 -8.71
CA LYS A 95 20.78 -17.32 -8.08
C LYS A 95 19.76 -16.18 -8.14
N LEU A 96 19.40 -15.66 -6.98
CA LEU A 96 18.67 -14.40 -6.92
C LEU A 96 19.56 -13.21 -7.29
N ILE A 97 19.00 -12.26 -7.97
CA ILE A 97 19.71 -11.02 -8.34
C ILE A 97 19.83 -10.09 -7.14
N TRP A 98 18.77 -10.02 -6.33
CA TRP A 98 18.68 -9.10 -5.21
C TRP A 98 18.99 -9.79 -3.88
N PRO A 99 19.47 -9.03 -2.87
CA PRO A 99 19.77 -9.60 -1.56
C PRO A 99 18.52 -10.21 -0.90
N LEU A 100 18.71 -11.37 -0.24
CA LEU A 100 17.69 -12.01 0.61
C LEU A 100 17.48 -11.33 1.97
N THR A 101 18.15 -10.22 2.20
CA THR A 101 18.08 -9.43 3.43
C THR A 101 17.88 -7.97 3.05
N ARG A 102 17.23 -7.22 3.95
CA ARG A 102 17.13 -5.78 3.77
C ARG A 102 18.52 -5.15 3.76
N SER A 103 18.81 -4.34 2.78
CA SER A 103 20.11 -3.72 2.56
C SER A 103 19.99 -2.20 2.60
N GLU A 104 21.03 -1.54 3.14
CA GLU A 104 21.11 -0.07 3.19
C GLU A 104 21.24 0.52 1.78
N TYR A 105 21.90 -0.21 0.91
CA TYR A 105 22.10 0.16 -0.47
C TYR A 105 21.69 -0.98 -1.41
N ILE A 106 20.86 -0.68 -2.37
CA ILE A 106 20.42 -1.58 -3.42
C ILE A 106 20.71 -0.90 -4.75
N LEU A 107 21.32 -1.62 -5.69
CA LEU A 107 21.53 -1.15 -7.07
C LEU A 107 20.20 -1.08 -7.85
N SER A 108 19.24 -0.38 -7.27
CA SER A 108 17.90 -0.19 -7.82
C SER A 108 17.46 1.24 -7.58
N TYR A 109 17.03 1.89 -8.62
CA TYR A 109 16.52 3.26 -8.56
C TYR A 109 15.00 3.33 -8.44
N CYS A 110 14.31 2.20 -8.26
CA CYS A 110 12.85 2.15 -8.19
C CYS A 110 12.33 1.85 -6.78
N CYS A 111 12.63 0.70 -6.20
CA CYS A 111 11.98 0.26 -4.96
C CYS A 111 12.20 1.18 -3.74
N PRO A 112 13.42 1.56 -3.35
CA PRO A 112 13.61 2.44 -2.21
C PRO A 112 12.95 3.82 -2.38
N PRO A 113 13.16 4.56 -3.49
CA PRO A 113 12.54 5.87 -3.65
C PRO A 113 11.01 5.80 -3.83
N ASN A 114 10.48 4.77 -4.49
CA ASN A 114 9.04 4.59 -4.59
C ASN A 114 8.41 4.28 -3.23
N LEU A 115 9.06 3.47 -2.40
CA LEU A 115 8.59 3.21 -1.04
C LEU A 115 8.61 4.49 -0.20
N ALA A 116 9.70 5.24 -0.21
CA ALA A 116 9.80 6.52 0.51
C ALA A 116 8.71 7.50 0.05
N ARG A 117 8.49 7.62 -1.26
CA ARG A 117 7.42 8.44 -1.84
C ARG A 117 6.03 8.00 -1.35
N THR A 118 5.75 6.71 -1.38
CA THR A 118 4.44 6.17 -0.97
C THR A 118 4.18 6.40 0.52
N ILE A 119 5.20 6.25 1.37
CA ILE A 119 5.08 6.58 2.79
C ILE A 119 4.82 8.08 2.99
N ALA A 120 5.53 8.95 2.28
CA ALA A 120 5.31 10.40 2.35
C ALA A 120 3.92 10.81 1.87
N GLN A 121 3.32 10.07 0.93
CA GLN A 121 1.98 10.30 0.40
C GLN A 121 0.87 9.55 1.18
N SER A 122 1.18 8.82 2.23
CA SER A 122 0.21 7.97 2.93
C SER A 122 -1.01 8.73 3.45
N SER A 123 -0.86 10.00 3.82
CA SER A 123 -1.97 10.86 4.24
C SER A 123 -3.00 11.11 3.14
N GLU A 124 -2.61 11.05 1.86
CA GLU A 124 -3.53 11.22 0.73
C GLU A 124 -4.52 10.05 0.60
N TYR A 125 -4.18 8.89 1.18
CA TYR A 125 -5.04 7.71 1.18
C TYR A 125 -5.99 7.65 2.36
N ALA A 126 -5.84 8.54 3.35
CA ALA A 126 -6.68 8.53 4.55
C ALA A 126 -8.10 9.03 4.25
N TYR A 127 -8.22 10.10 3.48
CA TYR A 127 -9.50 10.72 3.17
C TYR A 127 -9.60 11.17 1.72
N LEU A 128 -10.79 10.99 1.14
CA LEU A 128 -11.17 11.57 -0.14
C LEU A 128 -12.45 12.34 0.04
N THR A 129 -12.66 13.35 -0.78
CA THR A 129 -13.87 14.17 -0.76
C THR A 129 -14.56 14.18 -2.12
N SER A 130 -15.85 14.32 -2.11
CA SER A 130 -16.67 14.68 -3.27
C SER A 130 -17.63 15.79 -2.85
N ASP A 131 -18.54 16.23 -3.72
CA ASP A 131 -19.43 17.38 -3.53
C ASP A 131 -19.94 17.55 -2.09
N ASN A 132 -20.47 16.49 -1.50
CA ASN A 132 -21.07 16.49 -0.17
C ASN A 132 -20.68 15.25 0.66
N SER A 133 -19.63 14.56 0.30
CA SER A 133 -19.24 13.32 0.94
C SER A 133 -17.76 13.31 1.34
N VAL A 134 -17.46 12.60 2.42
CA VAL A 134 -16.10 12.27 2.82
C VAL A 134 -15.98 10.75 2.88
N TRP A 135 -14.97 10.24 2.21
CA TRP A 135 -14.64 8.83 2.19
C TRP A 135 -13.44 8.59 3.08
N THR A 136 -13.58 7.71 4.07
CA THR A 136 -12.45 7.25 4.86
C THR A 136 -11.80 6.07 4.15
N GLY A 137 -10.63 6.29 3.56
CA GLY A 137 -9.91 5.27 2.81
C GLY A 137 -9.06 4.36 3.70
N MET A 138 -8.30 4.95 4.62
CA MET A 138 -7.51 4.20 5.59
C MET A 138 -7.80 4.66 7.01
N TYR A 139 -7.87 3.69 7.92
CA TYR A 139 -8.02 3.97 9.34
C TYR A 139 -6.66 4.21 10.01
N GLY A 140 -6.64 5.24 10.86
CA GLY A 140 -5.45 5.60 11.63
C GLY A 140 -5.73 6.84 12.48
N ALA A 141 -5.04 6.98 13.60
CA ALA A 141 -5.16 8.16 14.44
C ALA A 141 -4.75 9.40 13.64
N SER A 142 -5.70 10.30 13.39
CA SER A 142 -5.50 11.43 12.47
C SER A 142 -6.49 12.57 12.73
N GLU A 143 -6.11 13.75 12.27
CA GLU A 143 -6.98 14.92 12.22
C GLU A 143 -6.88 15.56 10.82
N ALA A 144 -8.01 15.77 10.17
CA ALA A 144 -8.10 16.34 8.83
C ALA A 144 -9.05 17.52 8.78
N GLN A 145 -8.62 18.64 8.21
CA GLN A 145 -9.49 19.74 7.86
C GLN A 145 -10.17 19.45 6.53
N VAL A 146 -11.45 19.26 6.57
CA VAL A 146 -12.28 18.94 5.39
C VAL A 146 -12.92 20.20 4.85
N LYS A 147 -12.81 20.39 3.54
CA LYS A 147 -13.53 21.40 2.76
C LYS A 147 -14.21 20.71 1.60
N LEU A 148 -15.52 20.83 1.56
CA LEU A 148 -16.36 20.24 0.52
C LEU A 148 -16.68 21.26 -0.57
N GLU A 149 -16.94 20.81 -1.79
CA GLU A 149 -17.28 21.69 -2.92
C GLU A 149 -18.59 22.48 -2.70
N ASN A 150 -19.52 21.89 -1.93
CA ASN A 150 -20.76 22.58 -1.52
C ASN A 150 -20.55 23.67 -0.46
N GLY A 151 -19.30 23.95 -0.06
CA GLY A 151 -18.92 24.95 0.93
C GLY A 151 -18.97 24.46 2.38
N GLY A 152 -19.24 23.20 2.64
CA GLY A 152 -19.14 22.60 3.97
C GLY A 152 -17.71 22.54 4.46
N GLU A 153 -17.47 22.96 5.71
CA GLU A 153 -16.17 22.87 6.38
C GLU A 153 -16.30 22.23 7.75
N PHE A 154 -15.40 21.34 8.11
CA PHE A 154 -15.28 20.75 9.45
C PHE A 154 -13.93 20.07 9.64
N THR A 155 -13.60 19.78 10.90
CA THR A 155 -12.44 18.99 11.24
C THR A 155 -12.87 17.55 11.56
N LEU A 156 -12.37 16.58 10.82
CA LEU A 156 -12.62 15.16 11.05
C LEU A 156 -11.47 14.59 11.87
N VAL A 157 -11.81 13.94 13.01
CA VAL A 157 -10.81 13.34 13.91
C VAL A 157 -11.08 11.85 14.00
N GLN A 158 -10.07 11.04 13.70
CA GLN A 158 -10.06 9.61 14.00
C GLN A 158 -9.22 9.34 15.25
N SER A 159 -9.80 8.63 16.21
CA SER A 159 -9.11 8.12 17.41
C SER A 159 -9.17 6.61 17.39
N THR A 160 -8.02 5.98 17.27
CA THR A 160 -7.91 4.52 17.17
C THR A 160 -6.47 4.06 17.41
N ASP A 161 -6.32 2.81 17.82
CA ASP A 161 -5.04 2.07 17.81
C ASP A 161 -4.99 1.05 16.67
N TYR A 162 -5.81 1.23 15.64
CA TYR A 162 -5.80 0.39 14.44
C TYR A 162 -4.41 0.39 13.76
N PRO A 163 -3.87 -0.76 13.33
CA PRO A 163 -4.53 -2.05 13.16
C PRO A 163 -4.42 -2.99 14.38
N PHE A 164 -3.95 -2.54 15.52
CA PHE A 164 -3.76 -3.37 16.72
C PHE A 164 -5.06 -3.54 17.52
N ASP A 165 -5.97 -2.59 17.43
CA ASP A 165 -7.34 -2.66 17.96
C ASP A 165 -8.35 -2.27 16.88
N GLY A 166 -9.49 -2.95 16.82
CA GLY A 166 -10.53 -2.72 15.80
C GLY A 166 -11.49 -1.57 16.14
N THR A 167 -11.30 -0.88 17.27
CA THR A 167 -12.17 0.22 17.67
C THR A 167 -11.75 1.52 17.00
N ILE A 168 -12.66 2.10 16.21
CA ILE A 168 -12.42 3.37 15.51
C ILE A 168 -13.50 4.36 15.91
N ARG A 169 -13.08 5.49 16.47
CA ARG A 169 -13.98 6.60 16.79
C ARG A 169 -13.75 7.75 15.84
N VAL A 170 -14.78 8.13 15.12
CA VAL A 170 -14.77 9.27 14.22
C VAL A 170 -15.59 10.39 14.84
N THR A 171 -15.03 11.60 14.88
CA THR A 171 -15.67 12.79 15.46
C THR A 171 -15.51 13.97 14.51
N ALA A 172 -16.60 14.69 14.25
CA ALA A 172 -16.56 15.97 13.55
C ALA A 172 -16.51 17.11 14.55
N LYS A 173 -15.59 18.08 14.36
CA LYS A 173 -15.45 19.31 15.15
C LYS A 173 -15.56 20.54 14.23
N ASP A 174 -15.84 21.68 14.84
CA ASP A 174 -15.87 23.01 14.14
C ASP A 174 -16.75 23.01 12.90
N VAL A 175 -17.91 22.34 13.02
CA VAL A 175 -18.79 22.02 11.89
C VAL A 175 -19.49 23.28 11.37
N LYS A 176 -19.26 23.59 10.09
CA LYS A 176 -19.91 24.65 9.33
C LYS A 176 -20.48 24.02 8.05
N ILE A 177 -21.71 23.51 8.14
CA ILE A 177 -22.39 22.87 7.03
C ILE A 177 -23.79 23.45 6.87
N ASN A 178 -24.22 23.64 5.61
CA ASN A 178 -25.54 24.15 5.24
C ASN A 178 -26.42 23.07 4.59
N ALA A 179 -25.87 21.87 4.37
CA ALA A 179 -26.53 20.74 3.74
C ALA A 179 -26.05 19.43 4.37
N PRO A 180 -26.78 18.32 4.24
CA PRO A 180 -26.32 17.00 4.69
C PRO A 180 -24.98 16.62 4.08
N VAL A 181 -24.13 16.03 4.91
CA VAL A 181 -22.83 15.47 4.51
C VAL A 181 -22.85 13.96 4.78
N HIS A 182 -22.37 13.18 3.84
CA HIS A 182 -22.23 11.73 3.95
C HIS A 182 -20.80 11.37 4.40
N LEU A 183 -20.71 10.43 5.32
CA LEU A 183 -19.46 9.84 5.81
C LEU A 183 -19.44 8.34 5.51
#